data_a8039d7b274dde99316a9e12dcdb53eb
#
_entry.id   a8039d7b274dde99316a9e12dcdb53eb
#
_cell.length_a   1.000
_cell.length_b   1.000
_cell.length_c   1.000
_cell.angle_alpha   90.00
_cell.angle_beta   90.00
_cell.angle_gamma   90.00
#
_symmetry.space_group_name_H-M   'P 1'
#
loop_
_entity.id
_entity.type
_entity.pdbx_description
1 polymer ?
#
loop_
_entity_poly.entity_id
_entity_poly.type
_entity_poly.pdbx_seq_one_letter_code
_entity_poly.pdbx_strand_id
1 'polypeptide(L)'
;LVIEDETLLRENIAEIIGHFGFRVISVPTGEEAIKVMKECTPDIIICDIMLPEIDGYEVFARVKQMPKLTHTAFIFLTAKSTRSDTRAGMNMGADDYLTKPFTKEELINSVRARLEKLSIMRQGSLEKDMFVDEAAYEKIINLTKRERKVLDEIAEGYTTPQIAKKLFVSKKTIENHRVNISRKLNLTGPNSLISFALRLKVQNPSHHLPEKQVSN
;
A
#
# COMPACT_ATOMS: atom_id res chain seq x y z
N LEU A 1 -10.11 -8.75 -8.10
CA LEU A 1 -9.89 -9.83 -9.05
C LEU A 1 -10.71 -11.05 -8.62
N VAL A 2 -11.51 -11.61 -9.53
CA VAL A 2 -12.30 -12.84 -9.32
C VAL A 2 -11.73 -13.92 -10.20
N ILE A 3 -11.50 -15.11 -9.65
CA ILE A 3 -10.92 -16.28 -10.33
C ILE A 3 -11.87 -17.45 -10.08
N GLU A 4 -12.61 -17.84 -11.11
CA GLU A 4 -13.67 -18.85 -11.04
C GLU A 4 -13.87 -19.45 -12.43
N ASP A 5 -13.82 -20.76 -12.59
CA ASP A 5 -13.94 -21.42 -13.88
C ASP A 5 -15.39 -21.50 -14.37
N GLU A 6 -16.35 -21.63 -13.45
CA GLU A 6 -17.77 -21.66 -13.81
C GLU A 6 -18.24 -20.26 -14.27
N THR A 7 -18.55 -20.12 -15.54
CA THR A 7 -18.87 -18.83 -16.17
C THR A 7 -20.04 -18.10 -15.48
N LEU A 8 -21.15 -18.81 -15.21
CA LEU A 8 -22.33 -18.20 -14.59
C LEU A 8 -22.04 -17.70 -13.18
N LEU A 9 -21.30 -18.46 -12.38
CA LEU A 9 -20.91 -18.06 -11.03
C LEU A 9 -19.93 -16.91 -11.06
N ARG A 10 -18.92 -16.95 -11.95
CA ARG A 10 -17.96 -15.87 -12.15
C ARG A 10 -18.63 -14.54 -12.52
N GLU A 11 -19.54 -14.56 -13.48
CA GLU A 11 -20.31 -13.37 -13.90
C GLU A 11 -21.20 -12.86 -12.78
N ASN A 12 -21.91 -13.72 -12.05
CA ASN A 12 -22.75 -13.36 -10.92
C ASN A 12 -21.93 -12.70 -9.80
N ILE A 13 -20.78 -13.27 -9.42
CA ILE A 13 -19.88 -12.65 -8.43
C ILE A 13 -19.44 -11.27 -8.92
N ALA A 14 -19.00 -11.16 -10.18
CA ALA A 14 -18.55 -9.89 -10.74
C ALA A 14 -19.68 -8.83 -10.77
N GLU A 15 -20.90 -9.21 -11.14
CA GLU A 15 -22.07 -8.34 -11.14
C GLU A 15 -22.39 -7.85 -9.72
N ILE A 16 -22.48 -8.77 -8.75
CA ILE A 16 -22.73 -8.43 -7.35
C ILE A 16 -21.71 -7.41 -6.85
N ILE A 17 -20.43 -7.68 -7.01
CA ILE A 17 -19.35 -6.82 -6.54
C ILE A 17 -19.38 -5.46 -7.27
N GLY A 18 -19.60 -5.48 -8.58
CA GLY A 18 -19.74 -4.26 -9.41
C GLY A 18 -20.92 -3.38 -8.98
N HIS A 19 -22.05 -3.99 -8.62
CA HIS A 19 -23.23 -3.27 -8.12
C HIS A 19 -22.95 -2.47 -6.84
N PHE A 20 -21.99 -2.92 -6.01
CA PHE A 20 -21.55 -2.20 -4.81
C PHE A 20 -20.45 -1.15 -5.09
N GLY A 21 -20.18 -0.84 -6.35
CA GLY A 21 -19.27 0.24 -6.76
C GLY A 21 -17.80 -0.15 -6.84
N PHE A 22 -17.46 -1.44 -6.75
CA PHE A 22 -16.10 -1.92 -6.92
C PHE A 22 -15.76 -2.18 -8.40
N ARG A 23 -14.53 -1.89 -8.79
CA ARG A 23 -14.02 -2.31 -10.10
C ARG A 23 -13.65 -3.78 -10.05
N VAL A 24 -14.16 -4.55 -11.01
CA VAL A 24 -13.96 -6.00 -11.05
C VAL A 24 -13.22 -6.39 -12.33
N ILE A 25 -12.21 -7.24 -12.17
CA ILE A 25 -11.62 -8.02 -13.25
C ILE A 25 -11.94 -9.48 -12.91
N SER A 26 -12.48 -10.23 -13.86
CA SER A 26 -12.78 -11.64 -13.65
C SER A 26 -12.13 -12.51 -14.72
N VAL A 27 -11.57 -13.63 -14.32
CA VAL A 27 -10.85 -14.56 -15.19
C VAL A 27 -11.21 -16.01 -14.86
N PRO A 28 -11.19 -16.91 -15.85
CA PRO A 28 -11.61 -18.29 -15.66
C PRO A 28 -10.52 -19.21 -15.09
N THR A 29 -9.24 -18.82 -15.15
CA THR A 29 -8.13 -19.71 -14.76
C THR A 29 -7.11 -19.01 -13.89
N GLY A 30 -6.34 -19.80 -13.13
CA GLY A 30 -5.25 -19.28 -12.31
C GLY A 30 -4.13 -18.67 -13.15
N GLU A 31 -3.86 -19.22 -14.34
CA GLU A 31 -2.82 -18.71 -15.25
C GLU A 31 -3.16 -17.31 -15.77
N GLU A 32 -4.43 -17.09 -16.15
CA GLU A 32 -4.89 -15.76 -16.56
C GLU A 32 -4.83 -14.78 -15.40
N ALA A 33 -5.19 -15.21 -14.19
CA ALA A 33 -5.06 -14.39 -12.99
C ALA A 33 -3.61 -13.96 -12.75
N ILE A 34 -2.64 -14.87 -12.89
CA ILE A 34 -1.21 -14.55 -12.74
C ILE A 34 -0.77 -13.52 -13.81
N LYS A 35 -1.25 -13.62 -15.05
CA LYS A 35 -0.97 -12.62 -16.09
C LYS A 35 -1.53 -11.25 -15.71
N VAL A 36 -2.80 -11.19 -15.32
CA VAL A 36 -3.45 -9.95 -14.86
C VAL A 36 -2.69 -9.34 -13.69
N MET A 37 -2.29 -10.14 -12.72
CA MET A 37 -1.56 -9.68 -11.55
C MET A 37 -0.13 -9.19 -11.86
N LYS A 38 0.45 -9.49 -13.01
CA LYS A 38 1.70 -8.86 -13.45
C LYS A 38 1.50 -7.40 -13.85
N GLU A 39 0.35 -7.06 -14.40
CA GLU A 39 0.02 -5.73 -14.95
C GLU A 39 -0.70 -4.83 -13.93
N CYS A 40 -1.51 -5.41 -13.04
CA CYS A 40 -2.25 -4.65 -12.03
C CYS A 40 -2.07 -5.23 -10.62
N THR A 41 -2.40 -4.43 -9.62
CA THR A 41 -2.37 -4.80 -8.20
C THR A 41 -3.80 -4.72 -7.65
N PRO A 42 -4.54 -5.84 -7.57
CA PRO A 42 -5.87 -5.85 -6.98
C PRO A 42 -5.79 -5.62 -5.47
N ASP A 43 -6.76 -4.91 -4.91
CA ASP A 43 -6.90 -4.77 -3.46
C ASP A 43 -7.36 -6.08 -2.81
N ILE A 44 -8.15 -6.87 -3.56
CA ILE A 44 -8.68 -8.15 -3.10
C ILE A 44 -8.72 -9.17 -4.23
N ILE A 45 -8.41 -10.41 -3.91
CA ILE A 45 -8.54 -11.57 -4.79
C ILE A 45 -9.57 -12.51 -4.18
N ILE A 46 -10.55 -12.92 -4.99
CA ILE A 46 -11.55 -13.94 -4.68
C ILE A 46 -11.28 -15.11 -5.63
N CYS A 47 -10.93 -16.24 -5.09
CA CYS A 47 -10.41 -17.37 -5.89
C CYS A 47 -11.10 -18.68 -5.50
N ASP A 48 -11.64 -19.38 -6.48
CA ASP A 48 -12.05 -20.77 -6.26
C ASP A 48 -10.82 -21.63 -5.97
N ILE A 49 -10.96 -22.56 -5.05
CA ILE A 49 -9.95 -23.58 -4.78
C ILE A 49 -9.86 -24.57 -5.93
N MET A 50 -11.00 -24.98 -6.47
CA MET A 50 -11.10 -26.04 -7.47
C MET A 50 -11.03 -25.47 -8.89
N LEU A 51 -9.88 -24.92 -9.27
CA LEU A 51 -9.63 -24.42 -10.62
C LEU A 51 -8.96 -25.51 -11.49
N PRO A 52 -9.18 -25.48 -12.81
CA PRO A 52 -8.42 -26.33 -13.72
C PRO A 52 -6.94 -25.91 -13.77
N GLU A 53 -6.07 -26.84 -14.16
CA GLU A 53 -4.62 -26.68 -14.34
C GLU A 53 -3.90 -26.33 -13.01
N ILE A 54 -3.87 -25.08 -12.58
CA ILE A 54 -3.37 -24.69 -11.25
C ILE A 54 -4.53 -24.37 -10.32
N ASP A 55 -4.54 -25.01 -9.16
CA ASP A 55 -5.59 -24.80 -8.16
C ASP A 55 -5.44 -23.44 -7.43
N GLY A 56 -6.48 -23.08 -6.66
CA GLY A 56 -6.49 -21.83 -5.91
C GLY A 56 -5.38 -21.72 -4.87
N TYR A 57 -4.92 -22.85 -4.32
CA TYR A 57 -3.79 -22.84 -3.37
C TYR A 57 -2.48 -22.52 -4.05
N GLU A 58 -2.25 -23.04 -5.26
CA GLU A 58 -1.07 -22.69 -6.05
C GLU A 58 -1.10 -21.23 -6.49
N VAL A 59 -2.27 -20.72 -6.90
CA VAL A 59 -2.45 -19.28 -7.16
C VAL A 59 -2.06 -18.46 -5.93
N PHE A 60 -2.56 -18.82 -4.74
CA PHE A 60 -2.23 -18.16 -3.49
C PHE A 60 -0.72 -18.17 -3.17
N ALA A 61 -0.08 -19.34 -3.33
CA ALA A 61 1.36 -19.47 -3.11
C ALA A 61 2.17 -18.55 -4.03
N ARG A 62 1.77 -18.42 -5.30
CA ARG A 62 2.40 -17.50 -6.26
C ARG A 62 2.15 -16.04 -5.90
N VAL A 63 0.95 -15.68 -5.44
CA VAL A 63 0.60 -14.34 -4.96
C VAL A 63 1.50 -13.93 -3.78
N LYS A 64 1.73 -14.82 -2.83
CA LYS A 64 2.62 -14.57 -1.67
C LYS A 64 4.08 -14.35 -2.06
N GLN A 65 4.51 -14.81 -3.23
CA GLN A 65 5.86 -14.57 -3.75
C GLN A 65 5.98 -13.23 -4.52
N MET A 66 4.87 -12.53 -4.75
CA MET A 66 4.87 -11.24 -5.45
C MET A 66 4.92 -10.07 -4.45
N PRO A 67 6.05 -9.34 -4.31
CA PRO A 67 6.18 -8.26 -3.31
C PRO A 67 5.11 -7.18 -3.42
N LYS A 68 4.65 -6.87 -4.64
CA LYS A 68 3.60 -5.87 -4.87
C LYS A 68 2.22 -6.29 -4.36
N LEU A 69 1.98 -7.58 -4.09
CA LEU A 69 0.72 -8.13 -3.61
C LEU A 69 0.74 -8.46 -2.11
N THR A 70 1.77 -8.03 -1.38
CA THR A 70 1.91 -8.30 0.07
C THR A 70 0.71 -7.84 0.89
N HIS A 71 0.05 -6.77 0.46
CA HIS A 71 -1.12 -6.21 1.12
C HIS A 71 -2.45 -6.51 0.39
N THR A 72 -2.43 -7.38 -0.60
CA THR A 72 -3.65 -7.82 -1.28
C THR A 72 -4.38 -8.84 -0.40
N ALA A 73 -5.65 -8.60 -0.08
CA ALA A 73 -6.46 -9.56 0.65
C ALA A 73 -6.81 -10.76 -0.25
N PHE A 74 -6.89 -11.96 0.34
CA PHE A 74 -7.20 -13.17 -0.40
C PHE A 74 -8.34 -13.94 0.25
N ILE A 75 -9.42 -14.15 -0.49
CA ILE A 75 -10.60 -14.92 -0.08
C ILE A 75 -10.68 -16.17 -0.96
N PHE A 76 -10.73 -17.33 -0.34
CA PHE A 76 -11.03 -18.57 -1.05
C PHE A 76 -12.53 -18.81 -1.17
N LEU A 77 -12.97 -19.25 -2.35
CA LEU A 77 -14.26 -19.90 -2.53
C LEU A 77 -14.08 -21.41 -2.42
N THR A 78 -14.87 -22.07 -1.59
CA THR A 78 -14.72 -23.51 -1.35
C THR A 78 -16.06 -24.22 -1.41
N ALA A 79 -16.11 -25.39 -2.06
CA ALA A 79 -17.24 -26.28 -1.89
C ALA A 79 -17.25 -26.80 -0.44
N LYS A 80 -18.45 -27.11 0.09
CA LYS A 80 -18.66 -27.65 1.44
C LYS A 80 -17.98 -29.00 1.57
N SER A 81 -16.68 -29.03 1.83
CA SER A 81 -15.91 -30.23 2.07
C SER A 81 -15.20 -30.12 3.43
N THR A 82 -15.06 -31.23 4.07
CA THR A 82 -14.59 -31.53 5.42
C THR A 82 -13.80 -30.43 6.19
N ARG A 83 -13.97 -30.41 7.52
CA ARG A 83 -13.21 -29.55 8.46
C ARG A 83 -11.68 -29.63 8.29
N SER A 84 -11.15 -30.64 7.60
CA SER A 84 -9.74 -30.81 7.28
C SER A 84 -9.23 -29.83 6.23
N ASP A 85 -10.02 -29.56 5.17
CA ASP A 85 -9.59 -28.70 4.05
C ASP A 85 -9.62 -27.22 4.45
N THR A 86 -10.61 -26.82 5.26
CA THR A 86 -10.69 -25.48 5.83
C THR A 86 -9.51 -25.20 6.78
N ARG A 87 -9.04 -26.22 7.54
CA ARG A 87 -7.87 -26.06 8.42
C ARG A 87 -6.55 -25.99 7.67
N ALA A 88 -6.39 -26.74 6.60
CA ALA A 88 -5.19 -26.67 5.76
C ALA A 88 -5.02 -25.26 5.18
N GLY A 89 -6.10 -24.71 4.65
CA GLY A 89 -6.08 -23.37 4.08
C GLY A 89 -5.92 -22.25 5.12
N MET A 90 -6.54 -22.35 6.31
CA MET A 90 -6.33 -21.38 7.41
C MET A 90 -4.86 -21.34 7.86
N ASN A 91 -4.17 -22.48 7.85
CA ASN A 91 -2.74 -22.55 8.18
C ASN A 91 -1.84 -21.91 7.11
N MET A 92 -2.34 -21.70 5.90
CA MET A 92 -1.59 -21.05 4.81
C MET A 92 -1.66 -19.52 4.87
N GLY A 93 -2.51 -18.93 5.75
CA GLY A 93 -2.56 -17.49 5.98
C GLY A 93 -3.40 -16.70 4.96
N ALA A 94 -4.44 -17.31 4.38
CA ALA A 94 -5.48 -16.57 3.66
C ALA A 94 -6.31 -15.72 4.62
N ASP A 95 -6.89 -14.65 4.09
CA ASP A 95 -7.65 -13.71 4.92
C ASP A 95 -9.05 -14.19 5.22
N ASP A 96 -9.67 -14.97 4.32
CA ASP A 96 -11.02 -15.50 4.50
C ASP A 96 -11.34 -16.72 3.62
N TYR A 97 -12.43 -17.41 3.99
CA TYR A 97 -13.00 -18.55 3.27
C TYR A 97 -14.51 -18.38 3.15
N LEU A 98 -15.04 -18.44 1.94
CA LEU A 98 -16.47 -18.36 1.66
C LEU A 98 -16.93 -19.70 1.09
N THR A 99 -17.84 -20.37 1.80
CA THR A 99 -18.34 -21.70 1.41
C THR A 99 -19.45 -21.60 0.38
N LYS A 100 -19.33 -22.29 -0.75
CA LYS A 100 -20.39 -22.42 -1.76
C LYS A 100 -21.47 -23.41 -1.28
N PRO A 101 -22.78 -23.13 -1.47
CA PRO A 101 -23.33 -21.88 -1.98
C PRO A 101 -23.31 -20.78 -0.90
N PHE A 102 -23.06 -19.54 -1.32
CA PHE A 102 -23.08 -18.36 -0.47
C PHE A 102 -24.14 -17.35 -0.96
N THR A 103 -24.60 -16.52 -0.06
CA THR A 103 -25.49 -15.42 -0.36
C THR A 103 -24.74 -14.17 -0.83
N LYS A 104 -25.46 -13.25 -1.48
CA LYS A 104 -24.95 -11.94 -1.85
C LYS A 104 -24.41 -11.19 -0.63
N GLU A 105 -25.12 -11.26 0.49
CA GLU A 105 -24.77 -10.59 1.75
C GLU A 105 -23.46 -11.16 2.32
N GLU A 106 -23.29 -12.48 2.32
CA GLU A 106 -22.07 -13.13 2.81
C GLU A 106 -20.84 -12.71 1.95
N LEU A 107 -20.98 -12.72 0.61
CA LEU A 107 -19.92 -12.29 -0.29
C LEU A 107 -19.52 -10.83 -0.02
N ILE A 108 -20.48 -9.91 0.04
CA ILE A 108 -20.19 -8.49 0.22
C ILE A 108 -19.66 -8.19 1.62
N ASN A 109 -20.18 -8.86 2.66
CA ASN A 109 -19.66 -8.69 4.01
C ASN A 109 -18.22 -9.16 4.13
N SER A 110 -17.86 -10.31 3.52
CA SER A 110 -16.48 -10.79 3.48
C SER A 110 -15.58 -9.79 2.75
N VAL A 111 -15.97 -9.30 1.57
CA VAL A 111 -15.21 -8.30 0.80
C VAL A 111 -15.00 -7.02 1.61
N ARG A 112 -16.06 -6.46 2.19
CA ARG A 112 -15.99 -5.21 2.97
C ARG A 112 -15.10 -5.34 4.19
N ALA A 113 -15.25 -6.41 4.97
CA ALA A 113 -14.45 -6.64 6.17
C ALA A 113 -12.95 -6.71 5.85
N ARG A 114 -12.56 -7.28 4.70
CA ARG A 114 -11.16 -7.36 4.29
C ARG A 114 -10.63 -6.03 3.75
N LEU A 115 -11.42 -5.30 2.98
CA LEU A 115 -11.04 -3.97 2.48
C LEU A 115 -10.96 -2.94 3.61
N GLU A 116 -11.85 -3.02 4.61
CA GLU A 116 -11.78 -2.17 5.81
C GLU A 116 -10.52 -2.46 6.62
N LYS A 117 -10.20 -3.73 6.86
CA LYS A 117 -8.94 -4.12 7.52
C LYS A 117 -7.71 -3.58 6.76
N LEU A 118 -7.72 -3.65 5.42
CA LEU A 118 -6.67 -3.08 4.59
C LEU A 118 -6.61 -1.56 4.69
N SER A 119 -7.76 -0.87 4.74
CA SER A 119 -7.80 0.58 4.90
C SER A 119 -7.22 1.01 6.25
N ILE A 120 -7.57 0.31 7.33
CA ILE A 120 -7.02 0.55 8.68
C ILE A 120 -5.51 0.26 8.70
N MET A 121 -5.05 -0.83 8.08
CA MET A 121 -3.62 -1.12 7.97
C MET A 121 -2.87 -0.07 7.15
N ARG A 122 -3.46 0.40 6.03
CA ARG A 122 -2.93 1.49 5.22
C ARG A 122 -2.95 2.83 5.97
N GLN A 123 -4.01 3.11 6.73
CA GLN A 123 -4.10 4.29 7.61
C GLN A 123 -3.11 4.18 8.77
N GLY A 124 -2.99 3.04 9.43
CA GLY A 124 -1.99 2.81 10.46
C GLY A 124 -0.55 2.83 9.93
N SER A 125 -0.31 2.40 8.68
CA SER A 125 0.96 2.61 7.99
C SER A 125 1.14 4.08 7.59
N LEU A 126 0.08 4.74 7.12
CA LEU A 126 0.10 6.18 6.81
C LEU A 126 0.23 7.02 8.08
N GLU A 127 -0.36 6.60 9.21
CA GLU A 127 -0.14 7.26 10.50
C GLU A 127 1.28 7.01 11.02
N LYS A 128 1.82 5.79 10.99
CA LYS A 128 3.24 5.53 11.26
C LYS A 128 4.16 6.23 10.25
N ASP A 129 3.78 6.27 8.98
CA ASP A 129 4.49 7.02 7.96
C ASP A 129 4.17 8.52 7.98
N MET A 130 3.09 8.95 8.64
CA MET A 130 2.74 10.36 8.84
C MET A 130 3.46 11.00 10.04
N PHE A 131 3.88 10.20 11.03
CA PHE A 131 4.65 10.73 12.16
C PHE A 131 6.15 10.63 11.87
N VAL A 132 6.83 11.74 12.00
CA VAL A 132 8.30 11.80 12.09
C VAL A 132 8.65 11.31 13.49
N ASP A 133 9.31 10.17 13.61
CA ASP A 133 9.70 9.60 14.90
C ASP A 133 10.78 10.45 15.60
N GLU A 134 10.97 10.21 16.88
CA GLU A 134 11.94 10.95 17.70
C GLU A 134 13.36 10.82 17.14
N ALA A 135 13.70 9.66 16.55
CA ALA A 135 14.98 9.43 15.89
C ALA A 135 15.15 10.27 14.60
N ALA A 136 14.07 10.59 13.91
CA ALA A 136 14.10 11.48 12.76
C ALA A 136 14.25 12.95 13.18
N TYR A 137 13.66 13.35 14.33
CA TYR A 137 13.90 14.68 14.92
C TYR A 137 15.37 14.89 15.26
N GLU A 138 16.06 13.94 15.86
CA GLU A 138 17.49 14.00 16.10
C GLU A 138 18.32 14.20 14.82
N LYS A 139 17.94 13.55 13.73
CA LYS A 139 18.59 13.72 12.43
C LYS A 139 18.35 15.12 11.84
N ILE A 140 17.15 15.68 12.04
CA ILE A 140 16.82 17.06 11.62
C ILE A 140 17.69 18.07 12.35
N ILE A 141 17.95 17.88 13.65
CA ILE A 141 18.86 18.73 14.44
C ILE A 141 20.28 18.77 13.85
N ASN A 142 20.70 17.71 13.14
CA ASN A 142 22.00 17.63 12.48
C ASN A 142 22.05 18.29 11.08
N LEU A 143 20.93 18.80 10.59
CA LEU A 143 20.91 19.59 9.36
C LEU A 143 21.48 20.99 9.62
N THR A 144 22.23 21.51 8.66
CA THR A 144 22.68 22.90 8.69
C THR A 144 21.51 23.87 8.54
N LYS A 145 21.67 25.12 8.96
CA LYS A 145 20.65 26.18 8.81
C LYS A 145 20.15 26.30 7.34
N ARG A 146 21.07 26.16 6.36
CA ARG A 146 20.71 26.20 4.93
C ARG A 146 19.92 24.96 4.49
N GLU A 147 20.30 23.80 4.94
CA GLU A 147 19.61 22.55 4.64
C GLU A 147 18.19 22.55 5.23
N ARG A 148 18.02 23.04 6.47
CA ARG A 148 16.69 23.20 7.07
C ARG A 148 15.82 24.16 6.26
N LYS A 149 16.35 25.32 5.88
CA LYS A 149 15.62 26.28 5.07
C LYS A 149 15.19 25.68 3.71
N VAL A 150 16.03 24.88 3.08
CA VAL A 150 15.68 24.14 1.85
C VAL A 150 14.60 23.10 2.13
N LEU A 151 14.65 22.39 3.26
CA LEU A 151 13.65 21.40 3.67
C LEU A 151 12.27 22.08 3.92
N ASP A 152 12.26 23.24 4.56
CA ASP A 152 11.05 24.03 4.80
C ASP A 152 10.41 24.48 3.47
N GLU A 153 11.21 24.96 2.52
CA GLU A 153 10.70 25.37 1.21
C GLU A 153 10.15 24.17 0.40
N ILE A 154 10.73 22.98 0.57
CA ILE A 154 10.18 21.75 0.00
C ILE A 154 8.84 21.39 0.65
N ALA A 155 8.71 21.56 1.96
CA ALA A 155 7.47 21.34 2.70
C ALA A 155 6.36 22.32 2.28
N GLU A 156 6.71 23.53 1.85
CA GLU A 156 5.79 24.50 1.24
C GLU A 156 5.38 24.15 -0.21
N GLY A 157 5.95 23.08 -0.77
CA GLY A 157 5.64 22.63 -2.13
C GLY A 157 6.43 23.32 -3.24
N TYR A 158 7.46 24.12 -2.91
CA TYR A 158 8.26 24.80 -3.92
C TYR A 158 9.17 23.82 -4.68
N THR A 159 9.25 24.00 -5.98
CA THR A 159 10.15 23.25 -6.86
C THR A 159 11.59 23.75 -6.74
N THR A 160 12.58 22.92 -7.14
CA THR A 160 14.01 23.29 -7.12
C THR A 160 14.31 24.65 -7.77
N PRO A 161 13.74 25.01 -8.97
CA PRO A 161 13.94 26.34 -9.54
C PRO A 161 13.35 27.48 -8.73
N GLN A 162 12.19 27.26 -8.10
CA GLN A 162 11.54 28.26 -7.25
C GLN A 162 12.32 28.52 -5.97
N ILE A 163 12.81 27.44 -5.33
CA ILE A 163 13.66 27.52 -4.13
C ILE A 163 14.98 28.25 -4.48
N ALA A 164 15.61 27.92 -5.61
CA ALA A 164 16.82 28.54 -6.08
C ALA A 164 16.65 30.07 -6.24
N LYS A 165 15.55 30.49 -6.86
CA LYS A 165 15.18 31.91 -7.03
C LYS A 165 14.93 32.58 -5.68
N LYS A 166 14.18 31.93 -4.78
CA LYS A 166 13.80 32.48 -3.48
C LYS A 166 14.99 32.65 -2.52
N LEU A 167 15.95 31.72 -2.58
CA LEU A 167 17.14 31.72 -1.74
C LEU A 167 18.37 32.38 -2.40
N PHE A 168 18.23 32.94 -3.60
CA PHE A 168 19.29 33.60 -4.38
C PHE A 168 20.52 32.69 -4.61
N VAL A 169 20.31 31.43 -4.94
CA VAL A 169 21.36 30.45 -5.24
C VAL A 169 21.11 29.74 -6.57
N SER A 170 22.10 28.99 -7.06
CA SER A 170 21.93 28.20 -8.28
C SER A 170 21.02 27.00 -8.08
N LYS A 171 20.36 26.54 -9.15
CA LYS A 171 19.61 25.26 -9.12
C LYS A 171 20.48 24.10 -8.64
N LYS A 172 21.74 24.06 -9.11
CA LYS A 172 22.72 23.03 -8.73
C LYS A 172 23.00 23.03 -7.24
N THR A 173 23.03 24.20 -6.62
CA THR A 173 23.22 24.33 -5.15
C THR A 173 22.05 23.69 -4.42
N ILE A 174 20.79 23.93 -4.86
CA ILE A 174 19.61 23.32 -4.24
C ILE A 174 19.60 21.79 -4.45
N GLU A 175 19.95 21.30 -5.64
CA GLU A 175 20.08 19.86 -5.89
C GLU A 175 21.09 19.21 -4.93
N ASN A 176 22.23 19.82 -4.73
CA ASN A 176 23.24 19.35 -3.78
C ASN A 176 22.71 19.33 -2.34
N HIS A 177 21.99 20.37 -1.92
CA HIS A 177 21.33 20.39 -0.60
C HIS A 177 20.30 19.26 -0.47
N ARG A 178 19.46 19.03 -1.48
CA ARG A 178 18.47 17.93 -1.48
C ARG A 178 19.13 16.57 -1.31
N VAL A 179 20.21 16.30 -2.03
CA VAL A 179 21.00 15.06 -1.90
C VAL A 179 21.58 14.91 -0.50
N ASN A 180 22.17 15.97 0.05
CA ASN A 180 22.76 15.97 1.39
C ASN A 180 21.69 15.76 2.47
N ILE A 181 20.54 16.40 2.35
CA ILE A 181 19.40 16.22 3.28
C ILE A 181 18.92 14.76 3.22
N SER A 182 18.67 14.21 2.02
CA SER A 182 18.24 12.82 1.86
C SER A 182 19.22 11.84 2.49
N ARG A 183 20.52 12.04 2.29
CA ARG A 183 21.57 11.21 2.89
C ARG A 183 21.58 11.31 4.43
N LYS A 184 21.51 12.51 5.00
CA LYS A 184 21.51 12.74 6.46
C LYS A 184 20.29 12.16 7.14
N LEU A 185 19.12 12.21 6.47
CA LEU A 185 17.86 11.66 6.95
C LEU A 185 17.66 10.17 6.60
N ASN A 186 18.62 9.54 5.92
CA ASN A 186 18.54 8.14 5.44
C ASN A 186 17.31 7.88 4.55
N LEU A 187 16.94 8.85 3.71
CA LEU A 187 15.81 8.76 2.80
C LEU A 187 16.23 8.12 1.48
N THR A 188 15.53 7.08 1.05
CA THR A 188 15.78 6.35 -0.20
C THR A 188 14.54 6.35 -1.09
N GLY A 189 14.74 6.41 -2.39
CA GLY A 189 13.67 6.36 -3.39
C GLY A 189 13.22 7.72 -3.92
N PRO A 190 12.56 7.71 -5.09
CA PRO A 190 12.04 8.92 -5.71
C PRO A 190 10.96 9.54 -4.81
N ASN A 191 10.96 10.85 -4.67
CA ASN A 191 10.03 11.63 -3.85
C ASN A 191 10.07 11.43 -2.33
N SER A 192 10.95 10.58 -1.78
CA SER A 192 11.06 10.34 -0.33
C SER A 192 11.29 11.62 0.47
N LEU A 193 12.12 12.53 -0.04
CA LEU A 193 12.37 13.83 0.60
C LEU A 193 11.13 14.75 0.60
N ILE A 194 10.34 14.73 -0.47
CA ILE A 194 9.10 15.53 -0.56
C ILE A 194 8.08 15.00 0.45
N SER A 195 7.86 13.69 0.46
CA SER A 195 6.94 13.03 1.40
C SER A 195 7.35 13.29 2.85
N PHE A 196 8.65 13.24 3.17
CA PHE A 196 9.18 13.54 4.49
C PHE A 196 8.92 15.00 4.89
N ALA A 197 9.20 15.95 4.00
CA ALA A 197 8.99 17.38 4.24
C ALA A 197 7.52 17.73 4.49
N LEU A 198 6.60 17.13 3.70
CA LEU A 198 5.16 17.31 3.90
C LEU A 198 4.69 16.76 5.25
N ARG A 199 5.19 15.60 5.70
CA ARG A 199 4.89 15.06 7.02
C ARG A 199 5.34 15.98 8.14
N LEU A 200 6.55 16.52 8.05
CA LEU A 200 7.05 17.50 9.03
C LEU A 200 6.12 18.71 9.16
N LYS A 201 5.62 19.23 8.05
CA LYS A 201 4.70 20.36 8.03
C LYS A 201 3.37 20.06 8.73
N VAL A 202 2.82 18.86 8.50
CA VAL A 202 1.56 18.42 9.14
C VAL A 202 1.72 18.32 10.66
N GLN A 203 2.86 17.82 11.14
CA GLN A 203 3.12 17.66 12.58
C GLN A 203 3.48 18.96 13.29
N ASN A 204 4.03 19.93 12.59
CA ASN A 204 4.50 21.18 13.16
C ASN A 204 3.97 22.40 12.36
N PRO A 205 2.66 22.71 12.46
CA PRO A 205 2.05 23.79 11.69
C PRO A 205 2.66 25.17 11.97
N SER A 206 3.32 25.34 13.12
CA SER A 206 3.91 26.61 13.58
C SER A 206 5.32 26.89 13.04
N HIS A 207 5.84 26.10 12.14
CA HIS A 207 7.04 26.37 11.31
C HIS A 207 8.35 26.72 12.05
N HIS A 208 8.58 26.22 13.25
CA HIS A 208 9.91 26.34 13.88
C HIS A 208 10.49 24.95 14.12
N LEU A 209 11.38 24.51 13.21
CA LEU A 209 12.25 23.38 13.50
C LEU A 209 13.11 23.70 14.73
N PRO A 210 13.27 22.77 15.67
CA PRO A 210 14.00 23.00 16.91
C PRO A 210 15.43 23.48 16.61
N GLU A 211 15.79 24.64 17.13
CA GLU A 211 17.16 25.12 17.10
C GLU A 211 17.99 24.39 18.16
N LYS A 212 19.26 24.10 17.85
CA LYS A 212 20.20 23.63 18.87
C LYS A 212 20.24 24.65 19.99
N GLN A 213 19.79 24.27 21.20
CA GLN A 213 20.16 25.02 22.38
C GLN A 213 21.68 24.91 22.52
N VAL A 214 22.36 25.98 22.21
CA VAL A 214 23.77 26.14 22.53
C VAL A 214 23.82 26.37 24.04
N SER A 215 24.13 25.31 24.79
CA SER A 215 24.49 25.47 26.21
C SER A 215 25.78 26.26 26.25
N ASN A 216 25.69 27.43 26.87
CA ASN A 216 26.84 28.20 27.32
C ASN A 216 27.60 27.46 28.41
#